data_5473d5a06a9e8977df0a7538e40be8b6
#
_entry.id   5473d5a06a9e8977df0a7538e40be8b6
#
_cell.length_a   1.000
_cell.length_b   1.000
_cell.length_c   1.000
_cell.angle_alpha   90.00
_cell.angle_beta   90.00
_cell.angle_gamma   90.00
#
_symmetry.space_group_name_H-M   'P 1'
#
loop_
_entity.id
_entity.type
_entity.pdbx_description
1 polymer ?
#
loop_
_entity_poly.entity_id
_entity_poly.type
_entity_poly.pdbx_seq_one_letter_code
_entity_poly.pdbx_strand_id
1 'polypeptide(L)'
;MEVTKSIYGYLGDTPVYSYTMKNMHGVEVTCIDYGCIITKMVTPDREGRLENIVLGYNQLEGYVQDTANFGCVVGRVAGRIKEGTFSLDEKTYNLAKNENSNHLHGGEKGFGKVLWNSSYEEDINQAKVHFAYFSRDGEEGYPGNLAMRVTYTLTNDNEFMIHYSGKADAKTVLNVTNHSYFNLSGDLKRDILDHSLTMKSDQFLELDEELLPTGTFIDVEGTAFDFREGQPIKNGLVSAHPQNQLVGGGYDHPFLLKNNHCDEIILADPESGRTLTVETDEVGVVVYTANQLEEKGEILGVPARKHLGICLETQGLPDAINQPEFPSWVLEKNKPFSSVTKYYFGQLDE
;
A
#
# COMPACT_ATOMS: atom_id res chain seq x y z
N MET A 1 16.10 -14.26 -15.01
CA MET A 1 14.74 -13.81 -14.60
C MET A 1 13.74 -14.33 -15.61
N GLU A 2 12.49 -14.49 -15.19
CA GLU A 2 11.41 -14.99 -16.06
C GLU A 2 10.14 -14.17 -15.79
N VAL A 3 9.41 -13.80 -16.88
CA VAL A 3 8.07 -13.23 -16.78
C VAL A 3 7.07 -14.12 -17.51
N THR A 4 6.11 -14.66 -16.79
CA THR A 4 5.00 -15.41 -17.39
C THR A 4 3.77 -14.51 -17.47
N LYS A 5 3.24 -14.32 -18.69
CA LYS A 5 1.97 -13.61 -18.93
C LYS A 5 0.86 -14.61 -19.17
N SER A 6 -0.30 -14.44 -18.52
CA SER A 6 -1.50 -15.25 -18.75
C SER A 6 -2.79 -14.43 -18.61
N ILE A 7 -3.92 -14.96 -19.07
CA ILE A 7 -5.23 -14.37 -18.81
C ILE A 7 -5.64 -14.73 -17.39
N TYR A 8 -5.93 -13.72 -16.56
CA TYR A 8 -6.42 -13.89 -15.19
C TYR A 8 -7.93 -13.96 -15.10
N GLY A 9 -8.63 -13.23 -15.97
CA GLY A 9 -10.09 -13.18 -16.04
C GLY A 9 -10.55 -12.21 -17.12
N TYR A 10 -11.83 -11.84 -17.07
CA TYR A 10 -12.44 -10.93 -18.03
C TYR A 10 -13.33 -9.89 -17.33
N LEU A 11 -13.25 -8.64 -17.77
CA LEU A 11 -14.19 -7.57 -17.44
C LEU A 11 -15.12 -7.39 -18.66
N GLY A 12 -16.28 -8.04 -18.62
CA GLY A 12 -17.10 -8.22 -19.82
C GLY A 12 -16.32 -9.03 -20.86
N ASP A 13 -16.10 -8.47 -22.04
CA ASP A 13 -15.32 -9.10 -23.12
C ASP A 13 -13.82 -8.73 -23.10
N THR A 14 -13.40 -7.87 -22.16
CA THR A 14 -12.02 -7.38 -22.10
C THR A 14 -11.17 -8.28 -21.19
N PRO A 15 -10.09 -8.89 -21.70
CA PRO A 15 -9.22 -9.72 -20.88
C PRO A 15 -8.43 -8.89 -19.88
N VAL A 16 -8.31 -9.42 -18.67
CA VAL A 16 -7.39 -8.96 -17.64
C VAL A 16 -6.21 -9.91 -17.61
N TYR A 17 -4.99 -9.37 -17.74
CA TYR A 17 -3.77 -10.17 -17.78
C TYR A 17 -3.08 -10.20 -16.41
N SER A 18 -2.52 -11.35 -16.06
CA SER A 18 -1.57 -11.50 -14.97
C SER A 18 -0.15 -11.62 -15.50
N TYR A 19 0.79 -11.13 -14.69
CA TYR A 19 2.23 -11.19 -14.92
C TYR A 19 2.88 -11.76 -13.66
N THR A 20 3.56 -12.89 -13.79
CA THR A 20 4.36 -13.49 -12.72
C THR A 20 5.83 -13.28 -13.04
N MET A 21 6.50 -12.48 -12.23
CA MET A 21 7.96 -12.30 -12.23
C MET A 21 8.56 -13.33 -11.28
N LYS A 22 9.61 -14.03 -11.71
CA LYS A 22 10.32 -15.02 -10.90
C LYS A 22 11.82 -14.82 -11.01
N ASN A 23 12.50 -14.78 -9.85
CA ASN A 23 13.95 -14.68 -9.79
C ASN A 23 14.62 -16.07 -9.63
N MET A 24 15.97 -16.08 -9.67
CA MET A 24 16.74 -17.32 -9.56
C MET A 24 16.69 -17.99 -8.18
N HIS A 25 16.24 -17.27 -7.15
CA HIS A 25 16.08 -17.76 -5.78
C HIS A 25 14.67 -18.27 -5.48
N GLY A 26 13.78 -18.28 -6.48
CA GLY A 26 12.41 -18.73 -6.35
C GLY A 26 11.44 -17.70 -5.79
N VAL A 27 11.89 -16.47 -5.53
CA VAL A 27 10.97 -15.38 -5.17
C VAL A 27 10.10 -15.06 -6.38
N GLU A 28 8.79 -14.97 -6.14
CA GLU A 28 7.79 -14.68 -7.18
C GLU A 28 6.94 -13.48 -6.77
N VAL A 29 6.66 -12.60 -7.72
CA VAL A 29 5.65 -11.55 -7.58
C VAL A 29 4.68 -11.66 -8.76
N THR A 30 3.40 -11.85 -8.44
CA THR A 30 2.32 -11.88 -9.45
C THR A 30 1.46 -10.64 -9.30
N CYS A 31 1.21 -9.97 -10.42
CA CYS A 31 0.35 -8.79 -10.49
C CYS A 31 -0.60 -8.88 -11.68
N ILE A 32 -1.70 -8.10 -11.66
CA ILE A 32 -2.66 -8.01 -12.75
C ILE A 32 -2.78 -6.56 -13.24
N ASP A 33 -3.21 -6.38 -14.49
CA ASP A 33 -3.38 -5.06 -15.08
C ASP A 33 -4.72 -4.37 -14.73
N TYR A 34 -5.57 -5.00 -13.93
CA TYR A 34 -6.67 -4.36 -13.23
C TYR A 34 -6.17 -3.81 -11.90
N GLY A 35 -6.22 -2.48 -11.72
CA GLY A 35 -5.79 -1.80 -10.50
C GLY A 35 -4.29 -1.92 -10.19
N CYS A 36 -3.46 -2.42 -11.10
CA CYS A 36 -2.07 -2.83 -10.84
C CYS A 36 -1.96 -3.75 -9.61
N ILE A 37 -2.99 -4.58 -9.37
CA ILE A 37 -3.10 -5.37 -8.14
C ILE A 37 -1.98 -6.39 -8.05
N ILE A 38 -1.28 -6.42 -6.91
CA ILE A 38 -0.38 -7.48 -6.53
C ILE A 38 -1.22 -8.59 -5.92
N THR A 39 -1.31 -9.74 -6.60
CA THR A 39 -2.17 -10.86 -6.19
C THR A 39 -1.41 -11.92 -5.40
N LYS A 40 -0.08 -11.93 -5.50
CA LYS A 40 0.78 -12.94 -4.85
C LYS A 40 2.21 -12.43 -4.71
N MET A 41 2.83 -12.70 -3.57
CA MET A 41 4.27 -12.59 -3.34
C MET A 41 4.75 -13.86 -2.64
N VAL A 42 5.65 -14.61 -3.26
CA VAL A 42 6.18 -15.87 -2.72
C VAL A 42 7.61 -15.67 -2.28
N THR A 43 7.90 -16.01 -1.04
CA THR A 43 9.25 -15.89 -0.46
C THR A 43 9.61 -17.14 0.35
N PRO A 44 10.91 -17.49 0.46
CA PRO A 44 11.32 -18.61 1.29
C PRO A 44 11.22 -18.27 2.79
N ASP A 45 10.85 -19.26 3.61
CA ASP A 45 11.06 -19.20 5.06
C ASP A 45 12.49 -19.68 5.43
N ARG A 46 12.82 -19.72 6.74
CA ARG A 46 14.14 -20.18 7.22
C ARG A 46 14.50 -21.62 6.82
N GLU A 47 13.51 -22.44 6.44
CA GLU A 47 13.72 -23.80 5.96
C GLU A 47 13.72 -23.89 4.42
N GLY A 48 13.60 -22.73 3.73
CA GLY A 48 13.55 -22.64 2.27
C GLY A 48 12.19 -22.96 1.66
N ARG A 49 11.11 -23.08 2.46
CA ARG A 49 9.76 -23.30 1.94
C ARG A 49 9.20 -22.04 1.33
N LEU A 50 8.85 -22.10 0.06
CA LEU A 50 8.31 -21.00 -0.73
C LEU A 50 6.79 -20.89 -0.51
N GLU A 51 6.33 -19.79 0.10
CA GLU A 51 4.93 -19.57 0.44
C GLU A 51 4.52 -18.12 0.18
N ASN A 52 3.24 -17.89 -0.08
CA ASN A 52 2.69 -16.57 -0.31
C ASN A 52 2.59 -15.76 0.99
N ILE A 53 3.00 -14.51 0.93
CA ILE A 53 3.04 -13.58 2.06
C ILE A 53 2.07 -12.40 1.95
N VAL A 54 1.13 -12.40 1.00
CA VAL A 54 0.12 -11.33 0.86
C VAL A 54 -1.29 -11.89 0.81
N LEU A 55 -2.23 -11.11 1.31
CA LEU A 55 -3.66 -11.38 1.19
C LEU A 55 -4.14 -11.09 -0.24
N GLY A 56 -5.20 -11.77 -0.66
CA GLY A 56 -5.82 -11.57 -1.96
C GLY A 56 -6.89 -12.59 -2.27
N TYR A 57 -7.29 -12.65 -3.53
CA TYR A 57 -8.30 -13.58 -4.03
C TYR A 57 -7.72 -14.46 -5.15
N ASN A 58 -8.30 -15.65 -5.31
CA ASN A 58 -7.89 -16.57 -6.37
C ASN A 58 -8.43 -16.20 -7.75
N GLN A 59 -9.45 -15.34 -7.81
CA GLN A 59 -10.17 -14.99 -9.04
C GLN A 59 -10.42 -13.50 -9.14
N LEU A 60 -10.55 -12.99 -10.37
CA LEU A 60 -10.77 -11.57 -10.65
C LEU A 60 -12.03 -11.02 -9.98
N GLU A 61 -13.11 -11.82 -9.92
CA GLU A 61 -14.37 -11.43 -9.32
C GLU A 61 -14.24 -10.99 -7.86
N GLY A 62 -13.33 -11.62 -7.11
CA GLY A 62 -13.01 -11.21 -5.75
C GLY A 62 -12.48 -9.78 -5.71
N TYR A 63 -11.54 -9.44 -6.59
CA TYR A 63 -10.98 -8.08 -6.67
C TYR A 63 -11.96 -7.04 -7.21
N VAL A 64 -12.84 -7.41 -8.12
CA VAL A 64 -13.88 -6.49 -8.64
C VAL A 64 -14.88 -6.12 -7.54
N GLN A 65 -15.18 -7.05 -6.62
CA GLN A 65 -16.11 -6.86 -5.50
C GLN A 65 -15.39 -6.38 -4.22
N ASP A 66 -14.07 -6.32 -4.23
CA ASP A 66 -13.26 -6.00 -3.07
C ASP A 66 -13.53 -4.59 -2.54
N THR A 67 -13.69 -4.50 -1.22
CA THR A 67 -13.82 -3.25 -0.46
C THR A 67 -12.60 -2.97 0.42
N ALA A 68 -11.68 -3.94 0.55
CA ALA A 68 -10.47 -3.84 1.36
C ALA A 68 -9.24 -3.36 0.56
N ASN A 69 -9.37 -3.16 -0.76
CA ASN A 69 -8.30 -2.70 -1.65
C ASN A 69 -7.07 -3.63 -1.69
N PHE A 70 -7.24 -4.95 -1.56
CA PHE A 70 -6.13 -5.90 -1.53
C PHE A 70 -5.16 -5.73 -2.70
N GLY A 71 -3.92 -5.31 -2.37
CA GLY A 71 -2.79 -5.24 -3.29
C GLY A 71 -2.88 -4.18 -4.39
N CYS A 72 -3.92 -3.34 -4.44
CA CYS A 72 -4.10 -2.39 -5.52
C CYS A 72 -3.22 -1.14 -5.37
N VAL A 73 -3.01 -0.45 -6.48
CA VAL A 73 -2.50 0.92 -6.48
C VAL A 73 -3.64 1.86 -6.13
N VAL A 74 -3.46 2.62 -5.08
CA VAL A 74 -4.41 3.64 -4.61
C VAL A 74 -4.02 5.01 -5.16
N GLY A 75 -4.97 5.72 -5.71
CA GLY A 75 -4.82 7.07 -6.26
C GLY A 75 -6.11 7.56 -6.96
N ARG A 76 -6.21 8.88 -7.37
CA ARG A 76 -5.06 9.84 -7.37
C ARG A 76 -4.54 10.14 -5.97
N VAL A 77 -5.39 10.12 -4.93
CA VAL A 77 -4.99 10.45 -3.56
C VAL A 77 -5.30 9.28 -2.63
N ALA A 78 -4.25 8.75 -2.01
CA ALA A 78 -4.33 7.75 -0.95
C ALA A 78 -4.72 8.40 0.38
N GLY A 79 -5.45 7.65 1.21
CA GLY A 79 -6.01 8.15 2.45
C GLY A 79 -7.24 9.02 2.22
N ARG A 80 -7.66 9.72 3.30
CA ARG A 80 -8.86 10.56 3.31
C ARG A 80 -8.59 11.97 2.86
N ILE A 81 -9.63 12.61 2.26
CA ILE A 81 -9.75 14.05 2.09
C ILE A 81 -11.03 14.46 2.80
N LYS A 82 -10.89 15.34 3.79
CA LYS A 82 -11.98 15.82 4.65
C LYS A 82 -13.13 16.40 3.84
N GLU A 83 -14.36 15.96 4.14
CA GLU A 83 -15.61 16.39 3.47
C GLU A 83 -15.60 16.22 1.94
N GLY A 84 -14.65 15.42 1.40
CA GLY A 84 -14.49 15.28 -0.05
C GLY A 84 -14.20 16.61 -0.76
N THR A 85 -13.53 17.54 -0.09
CA THR A 85 -13.37 18.91 -0.62
C THR A 85 -11.96 19.42 -0.38
N PHE A 86 -11.41 20.11 -1.37
CA PHE A 86 -10.16 20.85 -1.23
C PHE A 86 -10.15 22.11 -2.11
N SER A 87 -9.26 23.05 -1.78
CA SER A 87 -9.04 24.26 -2.59
C SER A 87 -7.66 24.23 -3.24
N LEU A 88 -7.61 24.60 -4.52
CA LEU A 88 -6.39 24.73 -5.31
C LEU A 88 -6.50 25.99 -6.20
N ASP A 89 -5.57 26.93 -6.06
CA ASP A 89 -5.57 28.21 -6.78
C ASP A 89 -6.94 28.94 -6.70
N GLU A 90 -7.45 29.16 -5.49
CA GLU A 90 -8.72 29.84 -5.20
C GLU A 90 -9.98 29.13 -5.75
N LYS A 91 -9.83 27.96 -6.36
CA LYS A 91 -10.94 27.13 -6.84
C LYS A 91 -11.17 25.96 -5.90
N THR A 92 -12.41 25.77 -5.47
CA THR A 92 -12.83 24.62 -4.67
C THR A 92 -13.22 23.46 -5.58
N TYR A 93 -12.72 22.27 -5.25
CA TYR A 93 -13.03 21.00 -5.90
C TYR A 93 -13.81 20.13 -4.94
N ASN A 94 -14.88 19.51 -5.46
CA ASN A 94 -15.70 18.57 -4.72
C ASN A 94 -15.50 17.18 -5.32
N LEU A 95 -15.13 16.24 -4.48
CA LEU A 95 -14.88 14.84 -4.82
C LEU A 95 -16.06 13.96 -4.40
N ALA A 96 -16.11 12.74 -4.89
CA ALA A 96 -17.06 11.74 -4.41
C ALA A 96 -16.87 11.47 -2.91
N LYS A 97 -17.95 11.39 -2.15
CA LYS A 97 -17.95 11.01 -0.73
C LYS A 97 -18.23 9.53 -0.64
N ASN A 98 -17.20 8.73 -0.78
CA ASN A 98 -17.29 7.27 -0.83
C ASN A 98 -17.02 6.59 0.52
N GLU A 99 -16.70 7.40 1.57
CA GLU A 99 -16.61 6.92 2.94
C GLU A 99 -17.24 7.94 3.90
N ASN A 100 -18.48 7.72 4.32
CA ASN A 100 -19.27 8.64 5.14
C ASN A 100 -19.33 10.05 4.52
N SER A 101 -18.78 11.07 5.24
CA SER A 101 -18.68 12.44 4.75
C SER A 101 -17.44 12.69 3.92
N ASN A 102 -16.46 11.77 3.90
CA ASN A 102 -15.12 11.97 3.36
C ASN A 102 -14.93 11.30 2.00
N HIS A 103 -13.90 11.72 1.30
CA HIS A 103 -13.38 11.03 0.15
C HIS A 103 -12.22 10.14 0.59
N LEU A 104 -12.19 8.88 0.12
CA LEU A 104 -11.19 7.89 0.49
C LEU A 104 -10.59 7.25 -0.76
N HIS A 105 -9.27 7.06 -0.75
CA HIS A 105 -8.52 6.24 -1.69
C HIS A 105 -8.78 6.53 -3.19
N GLY A 106 -8.97 7.81 -3.53
CA GLY A 106 -9.14 8.22 -4.93
C GLY A 106 -10.56 8.12 -5.47
N GLY A 107 -11.56 7.72 -4.66
CA GLY A 107 -12.97 7.74 -5.01
C GLY A 107 -13.61 6.37 -5.19
N GLU A 108 -14.73 6.34 -5.91
CA GLU A 108 -15.53 5.13 -6.13
C GLU A 108 -14.79 4.04 -6.92
N LYS A 109 -14.00 4.47 -7.91
CA LYS A 109 -13.15 3.58 -8.72
C LYS A 109 -11.69 3.79 -8.42
N GLY A 110 -11.25 5.04 -8.43
CA GLY A 110 -9.84 5.39 -8.28
C GLY A 110 -8.93 4.64 -9.25
N PHE A 111 -7.67 4.51 -8.90
CA PHE A 111 -6.69 3.74 -9.70
C PHE A 111 -6.80 2.23 -9.47
N GLY A 112 -7.37 1.80 -8.35
CA GLY A 112 -7.49 0.41 -7.97
C GLY A 112 -8.56 -0.39 -8.71
N LYS A 113 -9.55 0.29 -9.33
CA LYS A 113 -10.68 -0.36 -10.00
C LYS A 113 -10.79 -0.02 -11.49
N VAL A 114 -9.65 0.24 -12.13
CA VAL A 114 -9.56 0.52 -13.57
C VAL A 114 -8.57 -0.42 -14.25
N LEU A 115 -8.77 -0.65 -15.54
CA LEU A 115 -7.84 -1.44 -16.34
C LEU A 115 -6.72 -0.53 -16.84
N TRP A 116 -5.47 -0.95 -16.63
CA TRP A 116 -4.26 -0.28 -17.07
C TRP A 116 -3.71 -0.92 -18.35
N ASN A 117 -3.16 -0.11 -19.24
CA ASN A 117 -2.37 -0.65 -20.34
C ASN A 117 -1.08 -1.23 -19.78
N SER A 118 -0.76 -2.47 -20.15
CA SER A 118 0.33 -3.22 -19.55
C SER A 118 1.33 -3.73 -20.59
N SER A 119 2.60 -3.75 -20.20
CA SER A 119 3.70 -4.38 -20.94
C SER A 119 4.74 -4.92 -19.96
N TYR A 120 5.65 -5.77 -20.43
CA TYR A 120 6.73 -6.28 -19.57
C TYR A 120 8.04 -6.36 -20.35
N GLU A 121 9.14 -6.39 -19.62
CA GLU A 121 10.48 -6.68 -20.09
C GLU A 121 11.24 -7.51 -19.05
N GLU A 122 12.18 -8.32 -19.53
CA GLU A 122 13.03 -9.14 -18.67
C GLU A 122 14.45 -9.22 -19.24
N ASP A 123 15.40 -9.29 -18.34
CA ASP A 123 16.78 -9.60 -18.65
C ASP A 123 17.37 -10.58 -17.63
N ILE A 124 18.69 -10.82 -17.65
CA ILE A 124 19.33 -11.76 -16.73
C ILE A 124 19.27 -11.31 -15.28
N ASN A 125 19.17 -10.00 -14.99
CA ASN A 125 19.28 -9.42 -13.66
C ASN A 125 17.94 -9.02 -13.07
N GLN A 126 16.96 -8.64 -13.90
CA GLN A 126 15.69 -8.09 -13.45
C GLN A 126 14.53 -8.43 -14.40
N ALA A 127 13.34 -8.41 -13.84
CA ALA A 127 12.08 -8.49 -14.57
C ALA A 127 11.23 -7.28 -14.23
N LYS A 128 10.56 -6.69 -15.24
CA LYS A 128 9.71 -5.52 -15.04
C LYS A 128 8.35 -5.69 -15.66
N VAL A 129 7.33 -5.18 -14.99
CA VAL A 129 5.98 -5.00 -15.53
C VAL A 129 5.64 -3.52 -15.46
N HIS A 130 5.23 -2.96 -16.60
CA HIS A 130 4.85 -1.56 -16.71
C HIS A 130 3.35 -1.45 -16.89
N PHE A 131 2.74 -0.54 -16.14
CA PHE A 131 1.35 -0.17 -16.24
C PHE A 131 1.25 1.31 -16.57
N ALA A 132 0.36 1.67 -17.48
CA ALA A 132 0.11 3.05 -17.88
C ALA A 132 -1.39 3.34 -17.89
N TYR A 133 -1.78 4.44 -17.27
CA TYR A 133 -3.16 4.92 -17.21
C TYR A 133 -3.23 6.40 -17.50
N PHE A 134 -4.27 6.81 -18.22
CA PHE A 134 -4.54 8.22 -18.51
C PHE A 134 -5.82 8.62 -17.78
N SER A 135 -5.65 9.25 -16.62
CA SER A 135 -6.72 9.77 -15.80
C SER A 135 -7.15 11.13 -16.33
N ARG A 136 -8.39 11.25 -16.78
CA ARG A 136 -8.91 12.47 -17.44
C ARG A 136 -9.21 13.58 -16.46
N ASP A 137 -9.20 14.81 -16.95
CA ASP A 137 -9.70 15.97 -16.18
C ASP A 137 -11.12 15.71 -15.70
N GLY A 138 -11.36 15.91 -14.40
CA GLY A 138 -12.65 15.67 -13.75
C GLY A 138 -12.92 14.23 -13.34
N GLU A 139 -12.04 13.28 -13.63
CA GLU A 139 -12.19 11.90 -13.13
C GLU A 139 -12.18 11.91 -11.60
N GLU A 140 -13.18 11.27 -10.96
CA GLU A 140 -13.44 11.29 -9.50
C GLU A 140 -13.53 12.72 -8.90
N GLY A 141 -13.61 13.76 -9.74
CA GLY A 141 -13.64 15.17 -9.35
C GLY A 141 -12.28 15.88 -9.36
N TYR A 142 -11.19 15.19 -9.63
CA TYR A 142 -9.85 15.76 -9.64
C TYR A 142 -9.56 16.59 -10.90
N PRO A 143 -8.86 17.76 -10.78
CA PRO A 143 -8.52 18.59 -11.92
C PRO A 143 -7.34 18.04 -12.74
N GLY A 144 -7.34 18.37 -14.03
CA GLY A 144 -6.28 18.14 -14.97
C GLY A 144 -6.21 16.69 -15.48
N ASN A 145 -5.75 16.55 -16.72
CA ASN A 145 -5.40 15.23 -17.25
C ASN A 145 -4.05 14.79 -16.66
N LEU A 146 -3.99 13.55 -16.18
CA LEU A 146 -2.80 12.95 -15.58
C LEU A 146 -2.41 11.70 -16.35
N ALA A 147 -1.23 11.72 -16.97
CA ALA A 147 -0.59 10.52 -17.49
C ALA A 147 0.20 9.86 -16.37
N MET A 148 -0.24 8.69 -15.93
CA MET A 148 0.36 7.93 -14.82
C MET A 148 1.00 6.64 -15.32
N ARG A 149 2.15 6.28 -14.75
CA ARG A 149 2.83 5.01 -14.95
C ARG A 149 3.23 4.41 -13.61
N VAL A 150 3.02 3.10 -13.48
CA VAL A 150 3.53 2.29 -12.37
C VAL A 150 4.44 1.22 -12.98
N THR A 151 5.63 1.05 -12.42
CA THR A 151 6.57 0.00 -12.83
C THR A 151 6.90 -0.88 -11.64
N TYR A 152 6.63 -2.16 -11.75
CA TYR A 152 7.05 -3.19 -10.81
C TYR A 152 8.33 -3.81 -11.33
N THR A 153 9.34 -3.91 -10.47
CA THR A 153 10.63 -4.53 -10.81
C THR A 153 11.00 -5.55 -9.74
N LEU A 154 11.30 -6.77 -10.15
CA LEU A 154 11.89 -7.80 -9.30
C LEU A 154 13.33 -8.03 -9.74
N THR A 155 14.26 -8.15 -8.79
CA THR A 155 15.69 -8.41 -9.04
C THR A 155 16.14 -9.77 -8.53
N ASN A 156 17.35 -10.19 -8.90
CA ASN A 156 17.98 -11.39 -8.34
C ASN A 156 18.47 -11.19 -6.90
N ASP A 157 18.53 -9.96 -6.40
CA ASP A 157 18.92 -9.67 -5.01
C ASP A 157 17.72 -9.71 -4.06
N ASN A 158 16.59 -10.32 -4.48
CA ASN A 158 15.33 -10.38 -3.75
C ASN A 158 14.74 -9.01 -3.43
N GLU A 159 15.05 -8.00 -4.26
CA GLU A 159 14.46 -6.67 -4.18
C GLU A 159 13.25 -6.59 -5.11
N PHE A 160 12.13 -6.12 -4.60
CA PHE A 160 10.96 -5.74 -5.37
C PHE A 160 10.72 -4.25 -5.24
N MET A 161 10.66 -3.54 -6.37
CA MET A 161 10.46 -2.08 -6.40
C MET A 161 9.13 -1.73 -7.04
N ILE A 162 8.45 -0.76 -6.47
CA ILE A 162 7.32 -0.05 -7.07
C ILE A 162 7.78 1.36 -7.38
N HIS A 163 7.84 1.70 -8.67
CA HIS A 163 8.15 3.05 -9.13
C HIS A 163 6.89 3.69 -9.71
N TYR A 164 6.44 4.76 -9.09
CA TYR A 164 5.38 5.62 -9.56
C TYR A 164 5.97 6.78 -10.34
N SER A 165 5.42 7.11 -11.49
CA SER A 165 5.76 8.32 -12.23
C SER A 165 4.54 8.91 -12.92
N GLY A 166 4.47 10.22 -12.98
CA GLY A 166 3.30 10.89 -13.55
C GLY A 166 3.60 12.31 -14.02
N LYS A 167 2.70 12.83 -14.88
CA LYS A 167 2.75 14.20 -15.34
C LYS A 167 1.34 14.69 -15.67
N ALA A 168 0.98 15.87 -15.16
CA ALA A 168 -0.32 16.48 -15.41
C ALA A 168 -0.21 17.69 -16.36
N ASP A 169 -1.25 17.93 -17.15
CA ASP A 169 -1.36 19.09 -18.06
C ASP A 169 -1.92 20.35 -17.38
N ALA A 170 -2.40 20.21 -16.15
CA ALA A 170 -2.83 21.29 -15.26
C ALA A 170 -2.34 21.01 -13.84
N LYS A 171 -2.37 22.01 -12.96
CA LYS A 171 -2.11 21.80 -11.53
C LYS A 171 -3.17 20.85 -10.96
N THR A 172 -2.73 19.85 -10.19
CA THR A 172 -3.59 18.83 -9.57
C THR A 172 -2.99 18.35 -8.25
N VAL A 173 -3.58 17.34 -7.65
CA VAL A 173 -3.06 16.65 -6.46
C VAL A 173 -2.74 15.21 -6.80
N LEU A 174 -1.64 14.69 -6.21
CA LEU A 174 -1.20 13.31 -6.42
C LEU A 174 -0.52 12.80 -5.16
N ASN A 175 -1.06 11.73 -4.60
CA ASN A 175 -0.51 10.99 -3.46
C ASN A 175 -0.88 9.52 -3.65
N VAL A 176 0.06 8.69 -4.07
CA VAL A 176 -0.20 7.31 -4.48
C VAL A 176 0.49 6.33 -3.55
N THR A 177 -0.12 5.17 -3.36
CA THR A 177 0.45 4.07 -2.58
C THR A 177 0.06 2.71 -3.15
N ASN A 178 0.61 1.64 -2.59
CA ASN A 178 0.15 0.26 -2.80
C ASN A 178 -0.44 -0.29 -1.51
N HIS A 179 -1.62 -0.89 -1.60
CA HIS A 179 -2.39 -1.38 -0.47
C HIS A 179 -2.25 -2.90 -0.27
N SER A 180 -1.02 -3.42 -0.34
CA SER A 180 -0.75 -4.83 -0.04
C SER A 180 -0.85 -5.11 1.45
N TYR A 181 -1.53 -6.19 1.80
CA TYR A 181 -1.61 -6.71 3.16
C TYR A 181 -0.63 -7.85 3.30
N PHE A 182 0.41 -7.66 4.08
CA PHE A 182 1.45 -8.65 4.32
C PHE A 182 1.10 -9.59 5.49
N ASN A 183 1.44 -10.86 5.33
CA ASN A 183 1.44 -11.85 6.40
C ASN A 183 2.60 -12.82 6.20
N LEU A 184 3.68 -12.59 6.94
CA LEU A 184 4.94 -13.32 6.77
C LEU A 184 4.90 -14.75 7.32
N SER A 185 3.78 -15.19 7.96
CA SER A 185 3.64 -16.58 8.39
C SER A 185 3.65 -17.57 7.20
N GLY A 186 3.41 -17.07 5.99
CA GLY A 186 3.28 -17.85 4.77
C GLY A 186 1.91 -18.53 4.66
N ASP A 187 1.27 -18.43 3.49
CA ASP A 187 -0.04 -19.01 3.19
C ASP A 187 -1.11 -18.77 4.28
N LEU A 188 -1.05 -17.60 4.95
CA LEU A 188 -1.96 -17.15 5.99
C LEU A 188 -2.14 -18.14 7.17
N LYS A 189 -1.11 -18.86 7.55
CA LYS A 189 -1.16 -19.88 8.62
C LYS A 189 -1.57 -19.31 9.97
N ARG A 190 -1.17 -18.06 10.26
CA ARG A 190 -1.47 -17.35 11.50
C ARG A 190 -1.94 -15.92 11.18
N ASP A 191 -2.41 -15.19 12.19
CA ASP A 191 -2.53 -13.74 12.13
C ASP A 191 -1.15 -13.05 12.29
N ILE A 192 -1.15 -11.71 12.22
CA ILE A 192 0.09 -10.92 12.26
C ILE A 192 0.44 -10.42 13.68
N LEU A 193 -0.28 -10.84 14.70
CA LEU A 193 -0.14 -10.27 16.05
C LEU A 193 1.23 -10.54 16.69
N ASP A 194 1.85 -11.66 16.36
CA ASP A 194 3.20 -12.02 16.83
C ASP A 194 4.31 -11.56 15.87
N HIS A 195 3.98 -10.95 14.73
CA HIS A 195 4.99 -10.29 13.90
C HIS A 195 5.60 -9.11 14.64
N SER A 196 6.90 -8.91 14.48
CA SER A 196 7.62 -7.76 15.01
C SER A 196 7.72 -6.67 13.94
N LEU A 197 7.42 -5.44 14.32
CA LEU A 197 7.63 -4.27 13.48
C LEU A 197 8.72 -3.39 14.10
N THR A 198 9.74 -3.05 13.32
CA THR A 198 10.74 -2.03 13.64
C THR A 198 10.59 -0.89 12.64
N MET A 199 10.61 0.37 13.11
CA MET A 199 10.44 1.52 12.23
C MET A 199 11.16 2.75 12.74
N LYS A 200 11.90 3.42 11.85
CA LYS A 200 12.61 4.68 12.16
C LYS A 200 11.66 5.87 12.11
N SER A 201 10.80 5.97 13.09
CA SER A 201 9.86 7.07 13.26
C SER A 201 9.84 7.53 14.71
N ASP A 202 9.90 8.85 14.93
CA ASP A 202 9.76 9.43 16.29
C ASP A 202 8.34 9.90 16.55
N GLN A 203 7.51 10.06 15.52
CA GLN A 203 6.19 10.66 15.64
C GLN A 203 5.17 9.98 14.71
N PHE A 204 3.93 9.95 15.17
CA PHE A 204 2.77 9.57 14.35
C PHE A 204 1.71 10.68 14.45
N LEU A 205 0.76 10.67 13.49
CA LEU A 205 -0.34 11.64 13.49
C LEU A 205 -1.47 11.20 14.41
N GLU A 206 -1.95 12.14 15.23
CA GLU A 206 -3.22 12.01 15.94
C GLU A 206 -4.38 12.00 14.95
N LEU A 207 -5.33 11.08 15.15
CA LEU A 207 -6.55 10.97 14.36
C LEU A 207 -7.77 11.36 15.20
N ASP A 208 -8.76 11.97 14.54
CA ASP A 208 -10.09 12.20 15.10
C ASP A 208 -11.02 10.98 14.93
N GLU A 209 -12.28 11.09 15.36
CA GLU A 209 -13.27 10.02 15.29
C GLU A 209 -13.63 9.59 13.86
N GLU A 210 -13.37 10.41 12.87
CA GLU A 210 -13.52 10.09 11.43
C GLU A 210 -12.21 9.56 10.80
N LEU A 211 -11.19 9.28 11.61
CA LEU A 211 -9.85 8.84 11.21
C LEU A 211 -9.15 9.84 10.27
N LEU A 212 -9.44 11.13 10.46
CA LEU A 212 -8.75 12.24 9.81
C LEU A 212 -7.63 12.76 10.72
N PRO A 213 -6.47 13.15 10.17
CA PRO A 213 -5.44 13.81 10.96
C PRO A 213 -5.95 15.10 11.60
N THR A 214 -5.73 15.26 12.92
CA THR A 214 -6.04 16.51 13.63
C THR A 214 -5.05 17.64 13.36
N GLY A 215 -3.90 17.31 12.73
CA GLY A 215 -2.75 18.19 12.57
C GLY A 215 -1.71 18.05 13.70
N THR A 216 -2.03 17.29 14.76
CA THR A 216 -1.13 17.05 15.89
C THR A 216 -0.19 15.89 15.61
N PHE A 217 1.11 16.10 15.86
CA PHE A 217 2.12 15.04 15.88
C PHE A 217 2.31 14.57 17.33
N ILE A 218 2.19 13.27 17.56
CA ILE A 218 2.38 12.64 18.86
C ILE A 218 3.74 11.91 18.86
N ASP A 219 4.57 12.17 19.88
CA ASP A 219 5.83 11.43 20.06
C ASP A 219 5.55 9.96 20.40
N VAL A 220 6.28 9.05 19.77
CA VAL A 220 6.09 7.60 19.97
C VAL A 220 6.59 7.11 21.32
N GLU A 221 7.54 7.84 21.94
CA GLU A 221 8.25 7.43 23.15
C GLU A 221 7.29 7.08 24.32
N GLY A 222 7.47 5.90 24.88
CA GLY A 222 6.65 5.41 26.01
C GLY A 222 5.24 4.99 25.63
N THR A 223 4.93 4.86 24.34
CA THR A 223 3.63 4.42 23.82
C THR A 223 3.72 3.08 23.10
N ALA A 224 2.57 2.47 22.77
CA ALA A 224 2.52 1.29 21.90
C ALA A 224 2.90 1.60 20.44
N PHE A 225 3.11 2.87 20.08
CA PHE A 225 3.55 3.32 18.76
C PHE A 225 5.08 3.40 18.63
N ASP A 226 5.84 3.09 19.68
CA ASP A 226 7.29 3.14 19.67
C ASP A 226 7.91 1.87 19.05
N PHE A 227 8.05 1.89 17.73
CA PHE A 227 8.65 0.79 16.97
C PHE A 227 10.16 0.94 16.76
N ARG A 228 10.83 1.92 17.35
CA ARG A 228 12.25 2.21 17.07
C ARG A 228 13.20 1.06 17.41
N GLU A 229 12.90 0.29 18.46
CA GLU A 229 13.68 -0.88 18.88
C GLU A 229 13.01 -2.22 18.50
N GLY A 230 11.92 -2.16 17.75
CA GLY A 230 11.12 -3.31 17.37
C GLY A 230 10.21 -3.83 18.48
N GLN A 231 8.96 -4.11 18.16
CA GLN A 231 8.01 -4.71 19.09
C GLN A 231 6.92 -5.50 18.36
N PRO A 232 6.28 -6.49 19.04
CA PRO A 232 5.17 -7.24 18.47
C PRO A 232 3.96 -6.35 18.20
N ILE A 233 3.28 -6.59 17.08
CA ILE A 233 2.06 -5.86 16.66
C ILE A 233 0.95 -5.97 17.73
N LYS A 234 0.84 -7.09 18.43
CA LYS A 234 -0.15 -7.31 19.49
C LYS A 234 -0.12 -6.27 20.62
N ASN A 235 1.00 -5.55 20.79
CA ASN A 235 1.09 -4.49 21.79
C ASN A 235 0.08 -3.37 21.54
N GLY A 236 -0.20 -3.03 20.29
CA GLY A 236 -1.26 -2.10 19.92
C GLY A 236 -2.67 -2.62 20.19
N LEU A 237 -2.89 -3.93 20.06
CA LEU A 237 -4.20 -4.54 20.32
C LEU A 237 -4.58 -4.44 21.82
N VAL A 238 -3.62 -4.65 22.72
CA VAL A 238 -3.85 -4.62 24.18
C VAL A 238 -3.59 -3.25 24.81
N SER A 239 -3.20 -2.27 24.02
CA SER A 239 -2.87 -0.92 24.48
C SER A 239 -4.10 -0.18 24.99
N ALA A 240 -3.94 0.55 26.11
CA ALA A 240 -4.92 1.48 26.62
C ALA A 240 -4.78 2.89 26.01
N HIS A 241 -3.85 3.10 25.07
CA HIS A 241 -3.65 4.40 24.45
C HIS A 241 -4.91 4.79 23.63
N PRO A 242 -5.44 6.03 23.78
CA PRO A 242 -6.68 6.44 23.10
C PRO A 242 -6.68 6.20 21.60
N GLN A 243 -5.56 6.43 20.93
CA GLN A 243 -5.44 6.24 19.48
C GLN A 243 -5.54 4.76 19.07
N ASN A 244 -4.98 3.80 19.84
CA ASN A 244 -5.20 2.39 19.57
C ASN A 244 -6.67 1.97 19.78
N GLN A 245 -7.32 2.53 20.81
CA GLN A 245 -8.74 2.26 21.09
C GLN A 245 -9.66 2.84 20.00
N LEU A 246 -9.31 4.03 19.49
CA LEU A 246 -10.05 4.71 18.43
C LEU A 246 -10.20 3.82 17.18
N VAL A 247 -9.14 3.12 16.78
CA VAL A 247 -9.14 2.25 15.58
C VAL A 247 -9.64 0.82 15.89
N GLY A 248 -10.13 0.57 17.09
CA GLY A 248 -10.68 -0.75 17.49
C GLY A 248 -9.63 -1.77 17.91
N GLY A 249 -8.45 -1.31 18.33
CA GLY A 249 -7.28 -2.09 18.71
C GLY A 249 -6.32 -2.32 17.54
N GLY A 250 -5.01 -2.23 17.80
CA GLY A 250 -4.00 -2.26 16.75
C GLY A 250 -3.68 -0.87 16.20
N TYR A 251 -3.44 -0.76 14.89
CA TYR A 251 -2.98 0.47 14.24
C TYR A 251 -3.77 0.75 12.96
N ASP A 252 -3.96 2.02 12.66
CA ASP A 252 -4.44 2.60 11.39
C ASP A 252 -3.93 4.05 11.33
N HIS A 253 -2.61 4.23 11.48
CA HIS A 253 -2.02 5.54 11.73
C HIS A 253 -0.89 5.88 10.77
N PRO A 254 -0.81 7.15 10.34
CA PRO A 254 0.33 7.68 9.60
C PRO A 254 1.52 7.96 10.54
N PHE A 255 2.67 7.43 10.20
CA PHE A 255 3.96 7.69 10.85
C PHE A 255 4.84 8.53 9.95
N LEU A 256 5.63 9.45 10.55
CA LEU A 256 6.65 10.20 9.82
C LEU A 256 7.94 9.38 9.75
N LEU A 257 8.43 9.17 8.56
CA LEU A 257 9.66 8.43 8.36
C LEU A 257 10.89 9.36 8.40
N LYS A 258 11.97 8.85 8.97
CA LYS A 258 13.30 9.42 8.83
C LYS A 258 13.92 8.85 7.56
N ASN A 259 13.62 9.45 6.41
CA ASN A 259 14.05 8.98 5.10
C ASN A 259 15.58 9.05 4.97
N ASN A 260 16.22 7.91 5.05
CA ASN A 260 17.66 7.77 4.87
C ASN A 260 18.03 6.59 3.96
N HIS A 261 17.05 5.91 3.37
CA HIS A 261 17.20 4.73 2.52
C HIS A 261 18.10 3.67 3.15
N CYS A 262 17.84 3.38 4.44
CA CYS A 262 18.58 2.40 5.21
C CYS A 262 17.66 1.78 6.26
N ASP A 263 17.01 0.66 5.92
CA ASP A 263 16.16 -0.13 6.80
C ASP A 263 15.14 0.73 7.58
N GLU A 264 14.36 1.53 6.87
CA GLU A 264 13.40 2.45 7.50
C GLU A 264 12.29 1.71 8.23
N ILE A 265 11.83 0.58 7.63
CA ILE A 265 10.78 -0.26 8.20
C ILE A 265 11.22 -1.72 8.03
N ILE A 266 11.14 -2.51 9.10
CA ILE A 266 11.39 -3.94 9.06
C ILE A 266 10.20 -4.65 9.71
N LEU A 267 9.51 -5.48 8.93
CA LEU A 267 8.51 -6.42 9.42
C LEU A 267 9.16 -7.81 9.47
N ALA A 268 9.01 -8.52 10.59
CA ALA A 268 9.55 -9.86 10.75
C ALA A 268 8.53 -10.80 11.39
N ASP A 269 8.48 -12.05 10.93
CA ASP A 269 7.78 -13.13 11.63
C ASP A 269 8.79 -14.05 12.32
N PRO A 270 8.88 -14.03 13.65
CA PRO A 270 9.87 -14.84 14.38
C PRO A 270 9.76 -16.36 14.15
N GLU A 271 8.56 -16.85 13.83
CA GLU A 271 8.36 -18.30 13.64
C GLU A 271 8.80 -18.77 12.26
N SER A 272 8.37 -18.11 11.18
CA SER A 272 8.81 -18.45 9.82
C SER A 272 10.25 -17.99 9.53
N GLY A 273 10.73 -17.00 10.27
CA GLY A 273 12.00 -16.33 10.03
C GLY A 273 11.98 -15.34 8.86
N ARG A 274 10.86 -15.15 8.15
CA ARG A 274 10.78 -14.20 7.05
C ARG A 274 10.87 -12.77 7.54
N THR A 275 11.57 -11.93 6.75
CA THR A 275 11.63 -10.50 6.94
C THR A 275 11.23 -9.76 5.67
N LEU A 276 10.64 -8.59 5.86
CA LEU A 276 10.33 -7.63 4.81
C LEU A 276 10.90 -6.27 5.25
N THR A 277 11.94 -5.81 4.56
CA THR A 277 12.48 -4.46 4.76
C THR A 277 11.91 -3.53 3.71
N VAL A 278 11.45 -2.34 4.13
CA VAL A 278 10.87 -1.33 3.24
C VAL A 278 11.71 -0.06 3.32
N GLU A 279 12.05 0.47 2.14
CA GLU A 279 12.70 1.77 1.95
C GLU A 279 11.86 2.59 0.97
N THR A 280 11.74 3.91 1.18
CA THR A 280 10.86 4.74 0.35
C THR A 280 11.36 6.17 0.21
N ASP A 281 10.97 6.83 -0.91
CA ASP A 281 11.12 8.27 -1.12
C ASP A 281 10.04 9.07 -0.36
N GLU A 282 8.99 8.41 0.15
CA GLU A 282 7.84 9.05 0.77
C GLU A 282 8.14 9.54 2.19
N VAL A 283 7.45 10.60 2.60
CA VAL A 283 7.64 11.24 3.91
C VAL A 283 7.01 10.46 5.05
N GLY A 284 6.13 9.51 4.77
CA GLY A 284 5.42 8.76 5.78
C GLY A 284 4.97 7.39 5.32
N VAL A 285 4.45 6.64 6.28
CA VAL A 285 3.81 5.35 6.06
C VAL A 285 2.55 5.26 6.91
N VAL A 286 1.45 4.82 6.33
CA VAL A 286 0.28 4.39 7.11
C VAL A 286 0.46 2.92 7.46
N VAL A 287 0.46 2.64 8.76
CA VAL A 287 0.47 1.27 9.30
C VAL A 287 -0.96 0.90 9.64
N TYR A 288 -1.51 -0.06 8.88
CA TYR A 288 -2.85 -0.58 9.10
C TYR A 288 -2.82 -2.08 9.39
N THR A 289 -3.34 -2.50 10.53
CA THR A 289 -3.28 -3.90 10.99
C THR A 289 -4.58 -4.68 10.78
N ALA A 290 -5.31 -4.37 9.71
CA ALA A 290 -6.56 -5.02 9.32
C ALA A 290 -7.61 -5.10 10.45
N ASN A 291 -7.69 -4.04 11.28
CA ASN A 291 -8.61 -3.95 12.43
C ASN A 291 -10.08 -3.95 12.01
N GLN A 292 -10.36 -3.47 10.78
CA GLN A 292 -11.69 -3.31 10.21
C GLN A 292 -11.99 -4.36 9.13
N LEU A 293 -11.08 -5.34 8.91
CA LEU A 293 -11.31 -6.39 7.94
C LEU A 293 -12.57 -7.17 8.31
N GLU A 294 -13.50 -7.29 7.36
CA GLU A 294 -14.75 -8.01 7.58
C GLU A 294 -14.50 -9.49 7.85
N GLU A 295 -15.13 -10.02 8.90
CA GLU A 295 -15.05 -11.42 9.29
C GLU A 295 -16.06 -12.28 8.52
N LYS A 296 -16.12 -12.10 7.19
CA LYS A 296 -17.04 -12.82 6.30
C LYS A 296 -16.31 -13.45 5.14
N GLY A 297 -16.64 -14.70 4.82
CA GLY A 297 -16.06 -15.40 3.69
C GLY A 297 -14.64 -15.89 3.96
N GLU A 298 -13.92 -16.10 2.89
CA GLU A 298 -12.56 -16.64 2.91
C GLU A 298 -11.61 -15.75 2.07
N ILE A 299 -10.38 -15.65 2.52
CA ILE A 299 -9.26 -15.02 1.83
C ILE A 299 -8.26 -16.13 1.53
N LEU A 300 -8.05 -16.47 0.25
CA LEU A 300 -7.19 -17.58 -0.19
C LEU A 300 -7.49 -18.93 0.52
N GLY A 301 -8.77 -19.20 0.80
CA GLY A 301 -9.19 -20.44 1.47
C GLY A 301 -9.06 -20.44 3.00
N VAL A 302 -8.67 -19.30 3.59
CA VAL A 302 -8.60 -19.11 5.05
C VAL A 302 -9.77 -18.23 5.49
N PRO A 303 -10.50 -18.54 6.59
CA PRO A 303 -11.55 -17.67 7.11
C PRO A 303 -11.05 -16.23 7.33
N ALA A 304 -11.78 -15.27 6.75
CA ALA A 304 -11.47 -13.86 6.93
C ALA A 304 -11.63 -13.46 8.39
N ARG A 305 -10.64 -12.74 8.94
CA ARG A 305 -10.65 -12.25 10.32
C ARG A 305 -9.76 -11.02 10.46
N LYS A 306 -10.02 -10.26 11.52
CA LYS A 306 -9.17 -9.13 11.90
C LYS A 306 -7.72 -9.58 12.11
N HIS A 307 -6.81 -8.65 11.87
CA HIS A 307 -5.36 -8.88 12.04
C HIS A 307 -4.77 -10.02 11.19
N LEU A 308 -5.44 -10.39 10.10
CA LEU A 308 -4.91 -11.41 9.18
C LEU A 308 -3.74 -10.87 8.33
N GLY A 309 -3.62 -9.56 8.18
CA GLY A 309 -2.54 -8.90 7.44
C GLY A 309 -2.23 -7.50 7.97
N ILE A 310 -1.08 -6.97 7.58
CA ILE A 310 -0.63 -5.60 7.84
C ILE A 310 -0.34 -4.87 6.54
N CYS A 311 -0.81 -3.63 6.42
CA CYS A 311 -0.45 -2.73 5.34
C CYS A 311 0.65 -1.79 5.80
N LEU A 312 1.62 -1.54 4.93
CA LEU A 312 2.69 -0.57 5.07
C LEU A 312 2.60 0.37 3.86
N GLU A 313 1.67 1.31 3.92
CA GLU A 313 1.32 2.20 2.81
C GLU A 313 2.22 3.43 2.81
N THR A 314 3.33 3.35 2.09
CA THR A 314 4.27 4.46 1.92
C THR A 314 3.64 5.54 1.05
N GLN A 315 3.49 6.75 1.60
CA GLN A 315 2.77 7.85 0.98
C GLN A 315 3.02 9.18 1.68
N GLY A 316 2.55 10.28 1.08
CA GLY A 316 2.41 11.56 1.77
C GLY A 316 1.32 11.50 2.85
N LEU A 317 1.38 12.41 3.81
CA LEU A 317 0.46 12.42 4.95
C LEU A 317 -1.00 12.61 4.49
N PRO A 318 -1.97 11.84 5.03
CA PRO A 318 -3.39 11.99 4.69
C PRO A 318 -3.91 13.41 4.93
N ASP A 319 -4.87 13.85 4.12
CA ASP A 319 -5.51 15.17 4.15
C ASP A 319 -4.55 16.38 4.04
N ALA A 320 -3.30 16.19 3.58
CA ALA A 320 -2.30 17.26 3.54
C ALA A 320 -2.72 18.47 2.66
N ILE A 321 -3.62 18.28 1.70
CA ILE A 321 -4.15 19.38 0.90
C ILE A 321 -4.96 20.38 1.75
N ASN A 322 -5.53 19.93 2.86
CA ASN A 322 -6.30 20.73 3.82
C ASN A 322 -5.50 21.07 5.09
N GLN A 323 -4.26 20.57 5.21
CA GLN A 323 -3.37 20.74 6.36
C GLN A 323 -2.13 21.56 5.95
N PRO A 324 -2.12 22.89 6.14
CA PRO A 324 -1.04 23.76 5.63
C PRO A 324 0.36 23.43 6.17
N GLU A 325 0.43 22.80 7.35
CA GLU A 325 1.69 22.40 7.99
C GLU A 325 2.27 21.10 7.44
N PHE A 326 1.50 20.34 6.64
CA PHE A 326 1.97 19.08 6.07
C PHE A 326 2.67 19.29 4.72
N PRO A 327 3.63 18.43 4.35
CA PRO A 327 4.20 18.42 3.01
C PRO A 327 3.11 18.29 1.93
N SER A 328 3.15 19.15 0.94
CA SER A 328 2.10 19.25 -0.09
C SER A 328 2.15 18.12 -1.11
N TRP A 329 0.98 17.60 -1.52
CA TRP A 329 0.82 16.69 -2.67
C TRP A 329 0.52 17.41 -4.00
N VAL A 330 0.63 18.71 -4.04
CA VAL A 330 0.31 19.47 -5.25
C VAL A 330 1.32 19.14 -6.35
N LEU A 331 0.80 18.62 -7.46
CA LEU A 331 1.56 18.41 -8.69
C LEU A 331 1.36 19.61 -9.62
N GLU A 332 2.42 20.38 -9.80
CA GLU A 332 2.40 21.54 -10.68
C GLU A 332 2.29 21.12 -12.15
N LYS A 333 1.60 21.94 -12.95
CA LYS A 333 1.45 21.73 -14.39
C LYS A 333 2.77 21.39 -15.06
N ASN A 334 2.80 20.29 -15.81
CA ASN A 334 3.95 19.83 -16.57
C ASN A 334 5.19 19.44 -15.74
N LYS A 335 5.15 19.48 -14.41
CA LYS A 335 6.21 18.95 -13.58
C LYS A 335 6.12 17.43 -13.53
N PRO A 336 7.24 16.72 -13.63
CA PRO A 336 7.23 15.28 -13.43
C PRO A 336 7.04 14.97 -11.93
N PHE A 337 6.26 13.94 -11.65
CA PHE A 337 6.21 13.25 -10.37
C PHE A 337 7.01 11.96 -10.47
N SER A 338 7.72 11.61 -9.43
CA SER A 338 8.43 10.32 -9.30
C SER A 338 8.55 9.96 -7.84
N SER A 339 8.25 8.71 -7.50
CA SER A 339 8.40 8.15 -6.16
C SER A 339 8.71 6.65 -6.27
N VAL A 340 9.57 6.14 -5.40
CA VAL A 340 9.98 4.73 -5.36
C VAL A 340 9.80 4.18 -3.96
N THR A 341 9.22 2.98 -3.87
CA THR A 341 9.24 2.15 -2.67
C THR A 341 9.89 0.82 -3.01
N LYS A 342 10.80 0.38 -2.16
CA LYS A 342 11.54 -0.87 -2.29
C LYS A 342 11.20 -1.81 -1.16
N TYR A 343 11.07 -3.07 -1.51
CA TYR A 343 10.82 -4.18 -0.59
C TYR A 343 11.95 -5.19 -0.74
N TYR A 344 12.67 -5.47 0.34
CA TYR A 344 13.71 -6.50 0.39
C TYR A 344 13.19 -7.70 1.16
N PHE A 345 13.15 -8.85 0.48
CA PHE A 345 12.74 -10.12 1.09
C PHE A 345 13.96 -10.83 1.67
N GLY A 346 13.96 -11.01 2.97
CA GLY A 346 15.05 -11.62 3.70
C GLY A 346 14.59 -12.65 4.74
N GLN A 347 15.53 -13.02 5.59
CA GLN A 347 15.32 -13.91 6.73
C GLN A 347 16.04 -13.36 7.95
N LEU A 348 15.51 -13.64 9.13
CA LEU A 348 16.19 -13.36 10.39
C LEU A 348 17.47 -14.20 10.47
N ASP A 349 18.56 -13.56 10.91
CA ASP A 349 19.80 -14.27 11.27
C ASP A 349 19.51 -15.29 12.39
N GLU A 350 20.18 -16.44 12.35
CA GLU A 350 20.09 -17.50 13.38
C GLU A 350 20.58 -17.04 14.75
#